data_c757d165d6c52890cc2632af2a74575e
#
_entry.id   c757d165d6c52890cc2632af2a74575e
#
_cell.length_a   1.000
_cell.length_b   1.000
_cell.length_c   1.000
_cell.angle_alpha   90.00
_cell.angle_beta   90.00
_cell.angle_gamma   90.00
#
_symmetry.space_group_name_H-M   'P 1'
#
loop_
_entity.id
_entity.type
_entity.pdbx_description
1 polymer ?
#
loop_
_entity_poly.entity_id
_entity_poly.type
_entity_poly.pdbx_seq_one_letter_code
_entity_poly.pdbx_strand_id
1 'polypeptide(L)'
;MNTEALKVLSERRSVRSYKPEQITAEELEAVLWAGMYAPTAKGCQDVVIVAVQDPEMLARVRRLNAEIMGKPDADPYYGAPTVILVLSDPEIQANHELALLDGAAAETNMLNAAYAAGLGSCWINRPQTMFELPEGKQILRDMGLKENLFGVASFSLGYADCETPEARPRKEGYAVVY
;
A
#
# COMPACT_ATOMS: atom_id res chain seq x y z
N MET A 1 8.32 -17.55 21.39
CA MET A 1 8.51 -16.08 21.30
C MET A 1 7.13 -15.48 21.10
N ASN A 2 6.67 -14.68 22.03
CA ASN A 2 5.29 -14.21 22.00
C ASN A 2 5.22 -12.70 22.37
N THR A 3 5.91 -11.88 21.58
CA THR A 3 5.79 -10.44 21.69
C THR A 3 4.68 -9.95 20.77
N GLU A 4 4.00 -8.87 21.13
CA GLU A 4 2.93 -8.27 20.29
C GLU A 4 3.42 -7.99 18.86
N ALA A 5 4.65 -7.51 18.69
CA ALA A 5 5.25 -7.28 17.38
C ALA A 5 5.32 -8.57 16.52
N LEU A 6 5.70 -9.69 17.10
CA LEU A 6 5.77 -10.98 16.38
C LEU A 6 4.38 -11.52 16.05
N LYS A 7 3.37 -11.27 16.88
CA LYS A 7 1.98 -11.61 16.53
C LYS A 7 1.53 -10.84 15.30
N VAL A 8 1.72 -9.51 15.26
CA VAL A 8 1.39 -8.69 14.09
C VAL A 8 1.98 -9.28 12.82
N LEU A 9 3.28 -9.60 12.83
CA LEU A 9 3.98 -10.15 11.67
C LEU A 9 3.45 -11.52 11.22
N SER A 10 3.03 -12.36 12.17
CA SER A 10 2.58 -13.72 11.88
C SER A 10 1.07 -13.82 11.59
N GLU A 11 0.26 -12.90 12.09
CA GLU A 11 -1.20 -12.98 12.04
C GLU A 11 -1.83 -12.06 10.98
N ARG A 12 -1.14 -10.98 10.55
CA ARG A 12 -1.63 -10.10 9.48
C ARG A 12 -1.96 -10.90 8.22
N ARG A 13 -3.13 -10.62 7.63
CA ARG A 13 -3.59 -11.21 6.35
C ARG A 13 -4.07 -10.14 5.39
N SER A 14 -4.13 -10.50 4.11
CA SER A 14 -4.75 -9.66 3.08
C SER A 14 -6.26 -9.74 3.18
N VAL A 15 -6.88 -8.61 3.51
CA VAL A 15 -8.34 -8.42 3.57
C VAL A 15 -8.84 -7.96 2.20
N ARG A 16 -9.95 -8.56 1.73
CA ARG A 16 -10.53 -8.30 0.40
C ARG A 16 -12.03 -8.05 0.44
N SER A 17 -12.54 -7.59 1.56
CA SER A 17 -13.89 -7.08 1.75
C SER A 17 -13.87 -6.07 2.88
N TYR A 18 -14.43 -4.90 2.67
CA TYR A 18 -14.35 -3.79 3.61
C TYR A 18 -15.72 -3.21 3.90
N LYS A 19 -15.92 -2.75 5.12
CA LYS A 19 -17.06 -1.94 5.49
C LYS A 19 -16.96 -0.57 4.81
N PRO A 20 -18.11 0.10 4.53
CA PRO A 20 -18.10 1.41 3.89
C PRO A 20 -17.64 2.55 4.83
N GLU A 21 -17.53 2.28 6.12
CA GLU A 21 -17.11 3.26 7.12
C GLU A 21 -15.67 3.68 6.89
N GLN A 22 -15.44 4.99 6.93
CA GLN A 22 -14.08 5.54 6.84
C GLN A 22 -13.34 5.34 8.16
N ILE A 23 -12.06 5.01 8.06
CA ILE A 23 -11.16 4.96 9.22
C ILE A 23 -10.98 6.35 9.84
N THR A 24 -10.67 6.39 11.12
CA THR A 24 -10.41 7.64 11.83
C THR A 24 -9.10 8.31 11.38
N ALA A 25 -8.97 9.59 11.61
CA ALA A 25 -7.73 10.32 11.32
C ALA A 25 -6.54 9.79 12.15
N GLU A 26 -6.77 9.39 13.39
CA GLU A 26 -5.76 8.82 14.28
C GLU A 26 -5.25 7.46 13.77
N GLU A 27 -6.16 6.59 13.32
CA GLU A 27 -5.80 5.30 12.72
C GLU A 27 -5.00 5.48 11.43
N LEU A 28 -5.41 6.43 10.57
CA LEU A 28 -4.67 6.76 9.36
C LEU A 28 -3.27 7.28 9.68
N GLU A 29 -3.16 8.22 10.62
CA GLU A 29 -1.89 8.79 11.05
C GLU A 29 -0.93 7.71 11.56
N ALA A 30 -1.40 6.78 12.38
CA ALA A 30 -0.59 5.65 12.87
C ALA A 30 -0.04 4.77 11.74
N VAL A 31 -0.86 4.51 10.71
CA VAL A 31 -0.45 3.73 9.53
C VAL A 31 0.60 4.50 8.72
N LEU A 32 0.36 5.77 8.43
CA LEU A 32 1.30 6.60 7.66
C LEU A 32 2.64 6.77 8.40
N TRP A 33 2.57 7.00 9.72
CA TRP A 33 3.75 7.11 10.58
C TRP A 33 4.66 5.88 10.48
N ALA A 34 4.09 4.68 10.49
CA ALA A 34 4.86 3.45 10.36
C ALA A 34 5.60 3.36 9.00
N GLY A 35 4.99 3.83 7.93
CA GLY A 35 5.62 3.92 6.60
C GLY A 35 6.78 4.91 6.58
N MET A 36 6.62 6.07 7.22
CA MET A 36 7.66 7.11 7.29
C MET A 36 8.93 6.66 8.03
N TYR A 37 8.82 5.68 8.91
CA TYR A 37 9.96 5.12 9.65
C TYR A 37 10.56 3.86 9.03
N ALA A 38 10.15 3.50 7.81
CA ALA A 38 10.81 2.43 7.08
C ALA A 38 12.24 2.82 6.69
N PRO A 39 13.19 1.88 6.67
CA PRO A 39 14.52 2.16 6.16
C PRO A 39 14.47 2.42 4.65
N THR A 40 15.33 3.31 4.17
CA THR A 40 15.57 3.54 2.75
C THR A 40 17.06 3.37 2.43
N ALA A 41 17.40 3.08 1.18
CA ALA A 41 18.77 2.94 0.74
C ALA A 41 19.57 4.21 1.07
N LYS A 42 20.64 4.06 1.85
CA LYS A 42 21.48 5.19 2.36
C LYS A 42 20.70 6.23 3.18
N GLY A 43 19.49 5.92 3.63
CA GLY A 43 18.64 6.86 4.36
C GLY A 43 18.15 8.04 3.51
N CYS A 44 17.98 7.86 2.20
CA CYS A 44 17.66 8.94 1.26
C CYS A 44 16.23 9.48 1.37
N GLN A 45 15.29 8.71 1.96
CA GLN A 45 13.89 9.11 2.18
C GLN A 45 13.17 9.53 0.89
N ASP A 46 13.32 8.73 -0.16
CA ASP A 46 12.72 8.95 -1.48
C ASP A 46 11.23 8.62 -1.55
N VAL A 47 10.71 7.88 -0.55
CA VAL A 47 9.34 7.38 -0.56
C VAL A 47 8.33 8.50 -0.30
N VAL A 48 7.32 8.59 -1.17
CA VAL A 48 6.17 9.49 -1.05
C VAL A 48 4.92 8.65 -0.82
N ILE A 49 4.26 8.84 0.32
CA ILE A 49 3.05 8.11 0.72
C ILE A 49 1.85 9.02 0.54
N VAL A 50 0.84 8.56 -0.19
CA VAL A 50 -0.38 9.34 -0.47
C VAL A 50 -1.61 8.54 -0.02
N ALA A 51 -2.39 9.10 0.91
CA ALA A 51 -3.68 8.55 1.31
C ALA A 51 -4.79 9.16 0.46
N VAL A 52 -5.50 8.33 -0.28
CA VAL A 52 -6.63 8.73 -1.14
C VAL A 52 -7.92 8.35 -0.43
N GLN A 53 -8.66 9.37 0.03
CA GLN A 53 -9.97 9.24 0.69
C GLN A 53 -11.05 10.05 0.00
N ASP A 54 -10.67 11.02 -0.84
CA ASP A 54 -11.62 11.77 -1.66
C ASP A 54 -12.35 10.83 -2.63
N PRO A 55 -13.70 10.80 -2.65
CA PRO A 55 -14.46 9.83 -3.43
C PRO A 55 -14.24 9.93 -4.95
N GLU A 56 -14.04 11.14 -5.48
CA GLU A 56 -13.85 11.34 -6.92
C GLU A 56 -12.45 10.87 -7.34
N MET A 57 -11.44 11.22 -6.56
CA MET A 57 -10.08 10.78 -6.79
C MET A 57 -9.93 9.26 -6.62
N LEU A 58 -10.58 8.71 -5.59
CA LEU A 58 -10.61 7.27 -5.34
C LEU A 58 -11.25 6.51 -6.51
N ALA A 59 -12.34 7.03 -7.08
CA ALA A 59 -12.98 6.44 -8.26
C ALA A 59 -12.05 6.46 -9.49
N ARG A 60 -11.28 7.53 -9.70
CA ARG A 60 -10.28 7.62 -10.79
C ARG A 60 -9.15 6.61 -10.62
N VAL A 61 -8.59 6.52 -9.41
CA VAL A 61 -7.53 5.55 -9.08
C VAL A 61 -8.02 4.10 -9.27
N ARG A 62 -9.25 3.79 -8.85
CA ARG A 62 -9.87 2.47 -9.04
C ARG A 62 -10.05 2.14 -10.51
N ARG A 63 -10.64 3.06 -11.27
CA ARG A 63 -10.89 2.87 -12.71
C ARG A 63 -9.59 2.60 -13.46
N LEU A 64 -8.57 3.45 -13.29
CA LEU A 64 -7.28 3.28 -13.97
C LEU A 64 -6.63 1.93 -13.62
N ASN A 65 -6.69 1.53 -12.35
CA ASN A 65 -6.15 0.25 -11.90
C ASN A 65 -6.93 -0.95 -12.50
N ALA A 66 -8.27 -0.84 -12.60
CA ALA A 66 -9.14 -1.86 -13.20
C ALA A 66 -8.89 -2.00 -14.72
N GLU A 67 -8.68 -0.90 -15.43
CA GLU A 67 -8.31 -0.88 -16.85
C GLU A 67 -6.98 -1.59 -17.09
N ILE A 68 -5.94 -1.30 -16.30
CA ILE A 68 -4.63 -1.97 -16.37
C ILE A 68 -4.77 -3.47 -16.06
N MET A 69 -5.65 -3.84 -15.14
CA MET A 69 -5.96 -5.24 -14.85
C MET A 69 -6.68 -5.96 -16.00
N GLY A 70 -7.18 -5.26 -17.01
CA GLY A 70 -8.01 -5.81 -18.10
C GLY A 70 -9.42 -6.21 -17.64
N LYS A 71 -9.90 -5.64 -16.54
CA LYS A 71 -11.23 -5.90 -15.95
C LYS A 71 -11.86 -4.57 -15.51
N PRO A 72 -12.35 -3.75 -16.46
CA PRO A 72 -12.82 -2.39 -16.16
C PRO A 72 -14.00 -2.33 -15.19
N ASP A 73 -14.78 -3.39 -15.10
CA ASP A 73 -15.94 -3.48 -14.19
C ASP A 73 -15.57 -4.01 -12.79
N ALA A 74 -14.33 -4.38 -12.54
CA ALA A 74 -13.89 -4.86 -11.24
C ALA A 74 -13.44 -3.70 -10.33
N ASP A 75 -13.59 -3.87 -9.02
CA ASP A 75 -12.92 -3.00 -8.04
C ASP A 75 -11.63 -3.68 -7.54
N PRO A 76 -10.45 -3.21 -7.99
CA PRO A 76 -9.17 -3.79 -7.58
C PRO A 76 -8.83 -3.51 -6.11
N TYR A 77 -9.57 -2.63 -5.44
CA TYR A 77 -9.37 -2.27 -4.02
C TYR A 77 -10.48 -2.79 -3.10
N TYR A 78 -11.37 -3.67 -3.63
CA TYR A 78 -12.35 -4.44 -2.85
C TYR A 78 -13.33 -3.60 -2.02
N GLY A 79 -13.72 -2.43 -2.47
CA GLY A 79 -14.63 -1.53 -1.77
C GLY A 79 -14.00 -0.71 -0.63
N ALA A 80 -12.68 -0.80 -0.42
CA ALA A 80 -12.01 -0.09 0.67
C ALA A 80 -12.22 1.43 0.60
N PRO A 81 -12.61 2.11 1.69
CA PRO A 81 -12.84 3.56 1.69
C PRO A 81 -11.57 4.39 1.61
N THR A 82 -10.41 3.77 1.84
CA THR A 82 -9.10 4.40 1.72
C THR A 82 -8.18 3.55 0.84
N VAL A 83 -7.44 4.21 -0.05
CA VAL A 83 -6.33 3.61 -0.80
C VAL A 83 -5.06 4.37 -0.46
N ILE A 84 -4.01 3.66 -0.12
CA ILE A 84 -2.68 4.23 0.03
C ILE A 84 -1.88 3.96 -1.23
N LEU A 85 -1.30 5.01 -1.81
CA LEU A 85 -0.35 4.93 -2.90
C LEU A 85 1.06 5.09 -2.33
N VAL A 86 1.96 4.21 -2.72
CA VAL A 86 3.37 4.26 -2.37
C VAL A 86 4.16 4.58 -3.62
N LEU A 87 4.80 5.73 -3.62
CA LEU A 87 5.55 6.28 -4.73
C LEU A 87 7.01 6.52 -4.30
N SER A 88 7.90 6.73 -5.25
CA SER A 88 9.29 7.16 -5.01
C SER A 88 9.61 8.37 -5.87
N ASP A 89 10.41 9.29 -5.35
CA ASP A 89 10.89 10.45 -6.07
C ASP A 89 12.19 10.10 -6.83
N PRO A 90 12.18 10.02 -8.17
CA PRO A 90 13.35 9.66 -8.96
C PRO A 90 14.46 10.71 -8.93
N GLU A 91 14.19 11.93 -8.46
CA GLU A 91 15.21 12.95 -8.22
C GLU A 91 16.04 12.66 -6.95
N ILE A 92 15.48 11.89 -6.01
CA ILE A 92 16.14 11.44 -4.78
C ILE A 92 16.75 10.05 -4.98
N GLN A 93 15.96 9.11 -5.55
CA GLN A 93 16.38 7.73 -5.83
C GLN A 93 16.23 7.40 -7.32
N ALA A 94 17.32 7.62 -8.07
CA ALA A 94 17.34 7.36 -9.52
C ALA A 94 17.42 5.86 -9.87
N ASN A 95 17.78 5.00 -8.92
CA ASN A 95 17.82 3.54 -9.14
C ASN A 95 16.46 2.92 -8.84
N HIS A 96 15.74 2.50 -9.89
CA HIS A 96 14.40 1.93 -9.80
C HIS A 96 14.33 0.66 -8.93
N GLU A 97 15.37 -0.18 -8.91
CA GLU A 97 15.39 -1.38 -8.07
C GLU A 97 15.44 -1.00 -6.58
N LEU A 98 16.25 0.00 -6.22
CA LEU A 98 16.28 0.52 -4.85
C LEU A 98 14.98 1.24 -4.49
N ALA A 99 14.41 2.04 -5.38
CA ALA A 99 13.12 2.68 -5.19
C ALA A 99 11.99 1.66 -4.88
N LEU A 100 11.98 0.52 -5.60
CA LEU A 100 11.04 -0.57 -5.34
C LEU A 100 11.25 -1.20 -3.96
N LEU A 101 12.50 -1.40 -3.54
CA LEU A 101 12.82 -1.97 -2.23
C LEU A 101 12.46 -1.01 -1.09
N ASP A 102 12.78 0.26 -1.24
CA ASP A 102 12.49 1.31 -0.25
C ASP A 102 10.97 1.47 -0.06
N GLY A 103 10.22 1.58 -1.16
CA GLY A 103 8.76 1.62 -1.10
C GLY A 103 8.13 0.34 -0.58
N ALA A 104 8.67 -0.84 -0.92
CA ALA A 104 8.20 -2.12 -0.39
C ALA A 104 8.41 -2.24 1.13
N ALA A 105 9.52 -1.70 1.66
CA ALA A 105 9.77 -1.64 3.09
C ALA A 105 8.73 -0.74 3.79
N ALA A 106 8.47 0.45 3.23
CA ALA A 106 7.46 1.37 3.76
C ALA A 106 6.05 0.74 3.74
N GLU A 107 5.66 0.13 2.61
CA GLU A 107 4.36 -0.54 2.50
C GLU A 107 4.21 -1.68 3.51
N THR A 108 5.24 -2.51 3.66
CA THR A 108 5.21 -3.61 4.63
C THR A 108 5.01 -3.10 6.06
N ASN A 109 5.68 -2.02 6.45
CA ASN A 109 5.47 -1.39 7.76
C ASN A 109 4.03 -0.91 7.93
N MET A 110 3.47 -0.22 6.92
CA MET A 110 2.09 0.27 6.96
C MET A 110 1.06 -0.86 7.03
N LEU A 111 1.25 -1.95 6.29
CA LEU A 111 0.37 -3.13 6.37
C LEU A 111 0.37 -3.76 7.76
N ASN A 112 1.53 -3.82 8.42
CA ASN A 112 1.64 -4.32 9.79
C ASN A 112 1.02 -3.37 10.80
N ALA A 113 1.21 -2.06 10.64
CA ALA A 113 0.58 -1.05 11.48
C ALA A 113 -0.94 -1.04 11.34
N ALA A 114 -1.47 -1.20 10.12
CA ALA A 114 -2.90 -1.35 9.88
C ALA A 114 -3.48 -2.53 10.69
N TYR A 115 -2.84 -3.69 10.64
CA TYR A 115 -3.26 -4.84 11.42
C TYR A 115 -3.18 -4.58 12.94
N ALA A 116 -2.11 -3.95 13.42
CA ALA A 116 -1.95 -3.59 14.83
C ALA A 116 -3.03 -2.60 15.32
N ALA A 117 -3.52 -1.73 14.43
CA ALA A 117 -4.63 -0.80 14.67
C ALA A 117 -6.02 -1.45 14.49
N GLY A 118 -6.12 -2.75 14.23
CA GLY A 118 -7.40 -3.44 14.02
C GLY A 118 -8.00 -3.24 12.63
N LEU A 119 -7.22 -2.72 11.67
CA LEU A 119 -7.64 -2.48 10.29
C LEU A 119 -7.28 -3.64 9.36
N GLY A 120 -8.07 -3.78 8.31
CA GLY A 120 -7.77 -4.64 7.17
C GLY A 120 -6.96 -3.91 6.10
N SER A 121 -6.06 -4.65 5.45
CA SER A 121 -5.29 -4.13 4.33
C SER A 121 -4.96 -5.21 3.30
N CYS A 122 -4.73 -4.82 2.05
CA CYS A 122 -4.30 -5.74 0.99
C CYS A 122 -3.38 -5.02 -0.01
N TRP A 123 -2.17 -5.55 -0.21
CA TRP A 123 -1.22 -5.08 -1.22
C TRP A 123 -1.76 -5.22 -2.65
N ILE A 124 -1.63 -4.17 -3.45
CA ILE A 124 -2.04 -4.10 -4.86
C ILE A 124 -0.86 -3.60 -5.71
N ASN A 125 -0.36 -4.43 -6.61
CA ASN A 125 0.95 -4.24 -7.28
C ASN A 125 0.85 -3.68 -8.71
N ARG A 126 0.08 -2.61 -8.97
CA ARG A 126 -0.02 -1.98 -10.30
C ARG A 126 0.37 -0.51 -10.41
N PRO A 127 0.71 0.21 -9.33
CA PRO A 127 1.06 1.64 -9.43
C PRO A 127 2.22 1.96 -10.35
N GLN A 128 3.19 1.07 -10.52
CA GLN A 128 4.28 1.25 -11.48
C GLN A 128 3.71 1.57 -12.88
N THR A 129 2.87 0.70 -13.41
CA THR A 129 2.23 0.92 -14.72
C THR A 129 1.25 2.10 -14.68
N MET A 130 0.50 2.29 -13.57
CA MET A 130 -0.48 3.38 -13.46
C MET A 130 0.16 4.74 -13.72
N PHE A 131 1.27 5.05 -13.06
CA PHE A 131 1.87 6.38 -13.11
C PHE A 131 2.83 6.59 -14.28
N GLU A 132 3.07 5.57 -15.10
CA GLU A 132 3.67 5.71 -16.43
C GLU A 132 2.66 6.20 -17.48
N LEU A 133 1.37 5.93 -17.28
CA LEU A 133 0.29 6.31 -18.21
C LEU A 133 -0.06 7.81 -18.10
N PRO A 134 -0.53 8.44 -19.20
CA PRO A 134 -0.94 9.85 -19.20
C PRO A 134 -1.99 10.19 -18.14
N GLU A 135 -3.00 9.31 -17.93
CA GLU A 135 -4.03 9.50 -16.91
C GLU A 135 -3.46 9.42 -15.49
N GLY A 136 -2.50 8.51 -15.24
CA GLY A 136 -1.82 8.42 -13.95
C GLY A 136 -1.01 9.68 -13.64
N LYS A 137 -0.30 10.23 -14.63
CA LYS A 137 0.40 11.51 -14.49
C LYS A 137 -0.57 12.67 -14.24
N GLN A 138 -1.76 12.65 -14.87
CA GLN A 138 -2.79 13.64 -14.59
C GLN A 138 -3.32 13.52 -13.16
N ILE A 139 -3.53 12.31 -12.66
CA ILE A 139 -3.90 12.06 -11.25
C ILE A 139 -2.86 12.67 -10.30
N LEU A 140 -1.57 12.47 -10.55
CA LEU A 140 -0.51 13.06 -9.72
C LEU A 140 -0.57 14.60 -9.73
N ARG A 141 -0.72 15.22 -10.90
CA ARG A 141 -0.87 16.69 -11.02
C ARG A 141 -2.09 17.22 -10.25
N ASP A 142 -3.22 16.54 -10.37
CA ASP A 142 -4.46 16.95 -9.70
C ASP A 142 -4.38 16.80 -8.17
N MET A 143 -3.52 15.91 -7.68
CA MET A 143 -3.15 15.80 -6.27
C MET A 143 -2.09 16.82 -5.83
N GLY A 144 -1.57 17.68 -6.74
CA GLY A 144 -0.50 18.64 -6.45
C GLY A 144 0.88 18.00 -6.31
N LEU A 145 1.08 16.81 -6.87
CA LEU A 145 2.33 16.07 -6.81
C LEU A 145 3.15 16.21 -8.11
N LYS A 146 4.43 15.89 -8.04
CA LYS A 146 5.30 15.79 -9.23
C LYS A 146 4.80 14.68 -10.15
N GLU A 147 4.68 14.96 -11.44
CA GLU A 147 4.20 13.98 -12.44
C GLU A 147 5.22 12.89 -12.79
N ASN A 148 6.47 13.06 -12.38
CA ASN A 148 7.56 12.11 -12.59
C ASN A 148 7.75 11.14 -11.43
N LEU A 149 6.90 11.18 -10.39
CA LEU A 149 6.96 10.21 -9.30
C LEU A 149 6.78 8.78 -9.84
N PHE A 150 7.62 7.89 -9.36
CA PHE A 150 7.60 6.48 -9.73
C PHE A 150 6.65 5.70 -8.83
N GLY A 151 5.69 4.97 -9.42
CA GLY A 151 4.76 4.15 -8.66
C GLY A 151 5.42 2.86 -8.19
N VAL A 152 5.44 2.60 -6.89
CA VAL A 152 5.95 1.36 -6.32
C VAL A 152 4.83 0.35 -6.15
N ALA A 153 3.88 0.66 -5.29
CA ALA A 153 2.76 -0.19 -4.98
C ALA A 153 1.59 0.63 -4.42
N SER A 154 0.50 -0.03 -4.08
CA SER A 154 -0.63 0.55 -3.36
C SER A 154 -1.29 -0.49 -2.49
N PHE A 155 -2.10 -0.08 -1.53
CA PHE A 155 -2.92 -1.01 -0.78
C PHE A 155 -4.28 -0.43 -0.41
N SER A 156 -5.27 -1.33 -0.32
CA SER A 156 -6.58 -1.04 0.24
C SER A 156 -6.52 -1.01 1.75
N LEU A 157 -7.21 -0.06 2.38
CA LEU A 157 -7.21 0.16 3.83
C LEU A 157 -8.63 0.46 4.33
N GLY A 158 -9.04 -0.18 5.42
CA GLY A 158 -10.37 0.01 6.02
C GLY A 158 -10.71 -1.03 7.07
N TYR A 159 -11.90 -0.96 7.63
CA TYR A 159 -12.40 -2.01 8.52
C TYR A 159 -12.77 -3.26 7.72
N ALA A 160 -12.27 -4.41 8.15
CA ALA A 160 -12.57 -5.69 7.49
C ALA A 160 -14.06 -6.03 7.60
N ASP A 161 -14.64 -6.51 6.49
CA ASP A 161 -16.01 -7.08 6.42
C ASP A 161 -15.96 -8.55 6.00
N CYS A 162 -14.99 -9.27 6.52
CA CYS A 162 -14.81 -10.71 6.32
C CYS A 162 -14.00 -11.30 7.47
N GLU A 163 -14.11 -12.61 7.65
CA GLU A 163 -13.22 -13.33 8.55
C GLU A 163 -11.77 -13.30 8.03
N THR A 164 -10.84 -13.20 8.95
CA THR A 164 -9.40 -13.25 8.61
C THR A 164 -9.03 -14.70 8.26
N PRO A 165 -8.52 -14.97 7.04
CA PRO A 165 -8.18 -16.32 6.66
C PRO A 165 -6.98 -16.85 7.47
N GLU A 166 -6.93 -18.15 7.69
CA GLU A 166 -5.77 -18.78 8.33
C GLU A 166 -4.49 -18.65 7.51
N ALA A 167 -3.35 -18.63 8.20
CA ALA A 167 -2.05 -18.64 7.56
C ALA A 167 -1.79 -19.99 6.90
N ARG A 168 -1.38 -19.97 5.63
CA ARG A 168 -0.89 -21.19 4.99
C ARG A 168 0.40 -21.67 5.69
N PRO A 169 0.64 -22.96 5.81
CA PRO A 169 1.92 -23.47 6.29
C PRO A 169 3.11 -22.90 5.51
N ARG A 170 4.20 -22.64 6.19
CA ARG A 170 5.44 -22.24 5.53
C ARG A 170 6.07 -23.47 4.85
N LYS A 171 6.64 -23.25 3.65
CA LYS A 171 7.32 -24.33 2.93
C LYS A 171 8.58 -24.78 3.72
N GLU A 172 8.93 -26.04 3.60
CA GLU A 172 10.20 -26.57 4.10
C GLU A 172 11.38 -25.83 3.43
N GLY A 173 12.46 -25.62 4.18
CA GLY A 173 13.63 -24.90 3.68
C GLY A 173 13.42 -23.40 3.44
N TYR A 174 12.34 -22.79 3.98
CA TYR A 174 12.12 -21.33 3.85
C TYR A 174 13.21 -20.50 4.53
N ALA A 175 13.80 -21.01 5.58
CA ALA A 175 14.97 -20.45 6.25
C ALA A 175 16.01 -21.56 6.46
N VAL A 176 17.28 -21.22 6.28
CA VAL A 176 18.42 -22.14 6.48
C VAL A 176 19.41 -21.48 7.42
N VAL A 177 19.91 -22.25 8.37
CA VAL A 177 20.98 -21.84 9.30
C VAL A 177 22.19 -22.71 9.03
N TYR A 178 23.37 -22.10 8.86
CA TYR A 178 24.66 -22.76 8.73
C TYR A 178 25.43 -22.64 10.04
#